data_4f546806294f86786c90021fe5bbf79b
#
_entry.id   4f546806294f86786c90021fe5bbf79b
#
_cell.length_a   1.000
_cell.length_b   1.000
_cell.length_c   1.000
_cell.angle_alpha   90.00
_cell.angle_beta   90.00
_cell.angle_gamma   90.00
#
_symmetry.space_group_name_H-M   'P 1'
#
loop_
_entity.id
_entity.type
_entity.pdbx_description
1 polymer ?
#
loop_
_entity_poly.entity_id
_entity_poly.type
_entity_poly.pdbx_seq_one_letter_code
_entity_poly.pdbx_strand_id
1 'polypeptide(L)'
;GITASNFETSANGHYLFADIKIAETVRVGKYDLKILTSAGTSNFPFEIFAPQPRLGNYNGFRPDDVIYFVFTDRFADGDASNNDPPKSKGLYDRKKGRHYHGGDLQGIIDKLPYIKSLGATAIWTTPVYDNVDVPDTKETYPPEMPTTTGFHGYGAVDFYAVDEHLGSMAKLKEFVQKAHMSGFVVLQDQVVNHTGPYHVWAEDPPTPNWFNGTVKDHVSNNWQKWTTMNPRATYQTQRRNIDGWFIDILPDLNQNNPEVEKYLIQNSLWWMAQVGFDAIR
;
A
#
# COMPACT_ATOMS: atom_id res chain seq x y z
N GLY A 1 11.82 28.69 -0.32
CA GLY A 1 10.59 28.46 -1.06
C GLY A 1 10.46 27.05 -1.59
N ILE A 2 9.39 26.78 -2.29
CA ILE A 2 9.16 25.56 -3.05
C ILE A 2 9.40 25.89 -4.51
N THR A 3 10.20 25.10 -5.22
CA THR A 3 10.47 25.26 -6.66
C THR A 3 10.24 23.94 -7.37
N ALA A 4 9.79 24.02 -8.61
CA ALA A 4 9.60 22.86 -9.49
C ALA A 4 10.49 22.99 -10.73
N SER A 5 10.99 21.85 -11.21
CA SER A 5 11.87 21.73 -12.37
C SER A 5 11.69 20.37 -13.06
N ASN A 6 12.37 20.15 -14.17
CA ASN A 6 12.40 18.88 -14.88
C ASN A 6 10.99 18.35 -15.21
N PHE A 7 10.20 19.21 -15.86
CA PHE A 7 8.82 18.86 -16.23
C PHE A 7 8.81 17.89 -17.40
N GLU A 8 8.14 16.76 -17.22
CA GLU A 8 7.86 15.79 -18.27
C GLU A 8 6.38 15.43 -18.27
N THR A 9 5.78 15.28 -19.44
CA THR A 9 4.40 14.82 -19.58
C THR A 9 4.39 13.44 -20.22
N SER A 10 3.46 12.59 -19.79
CA SER A 10 3.20 11.33 -20.46
C SER A 10 2.78 11.55 -21.92
N ALA A 11 2.98 10.56 -22.77
CA ALA A 11 2.66 10.65 -24.21
C ALA A 11 1.18 10.95 -24.48
N ASN A 12 0.28 10.49 -23.59
CA ASN A 12 -1.16 10.74 -23.66
C ASN A 12 -1.58 12.06 -22.98
N GLY A 13 -0.66 12.75 -22.30
CA GLY A 13 -0.93 14.01 -21.61
C GLY A 13 -1.70 13.88 -20.30
N HIS A 14 -1.91 12.67 -19.76
CA HIS A 14 -2.66 12.45 -18.54
C HIS A 14 -1.81 12.60 -17.27
N TYR A 15 -0.49 12.46 -17.39
CA TYR A 15 0.43 12.55 -16.26
C TYR A 15 1.47 13.64 -16.46
N LEU A 16 1.80 14.33 -15.38
CA LEU A 16 2.86 15.32 -15.30
C LEU A 16 3.86 14.87 -14.22
N PHE A 17 5.12 14.72 -14.61
CA PHE A 17 6.24 14.52 -13.69
C PHE A 17 6.97 15.84 -13.49
N ALA A 18 7.39 16.10 -12.26
CA ALA A 18 8.20 17.26 -11.93
C ALA A 18 9.04 16.99 -10.68
N ASP A 19 10.25 17.53 -10.68
CA ASP A 19 11.07 17.54 -9.47
C ASP A 19 10.69 18.73 -8.59
N ILE A 20 10.27 18.47 -7.35
CA ILE A 20 9.92 19.49 -6.38
C ILE A 20 11.04 19.63 -5.36
N LYS A 21 11.65 20.79 -5.31
CA LYS A 21 12.67 21.16 -4.30
C LYS A 21 12.04 22.02 -3.23
N ILE A 22 12.12 21.55 -1.99
CA ILE A 22 11.62 22.25 -0.80
C ILE A 22 12.81 22.79 -0.02
N ALA A 23 12.89 24.11 0.16
CA ALA A 23 13.95 24.71 0.96
C ALA A 23 13.70 24.46 2.47
N GLU A 24 14.76 24.33 3.25
CA GLU A 24 14.69 24.11 4.71
C GLU A 24 13.88 25.17 5.47
N THR A 25 13.76 26.37 4.89
CA THR A 25 13.00 27.48 5.47
C THR A 25 11.49 27.37 5.26
N VAL A 26 11.03 26.39 4.48
CA VAL A 26 9.60 26.19 4.25
C VAL A 26 8.96 25.54 5.49
N ARG A 27 7.88 26.13 5.96
CA ARG A 27 7.18 25.66 7.16
C ARG A 27 6.22 24.52 6.82
N VAL A 28 5.92 23.72 7.82
CA VAL A 28 4.81 22.77 7.79
C VAL A 28 3.51 23.50 7.48
N GLY A 29 2.69 22.95 6.58
CA GLY A 29 1.41 23.56 6.17
C GLY A 29 0.94 23.11 4.81
N LYS A 30 -0.21 23.62 4.42
CA LYS A 30 -0.81 23.36 3.10
C LYS A 30 -0.41 24.46 2.13
N TYR A 31 0.00 24.04 0.95
CA TYR A 31 0.42 24.92 -0.15
C TYR A 31 -0.38 24.55 -1.39
N ASP A 32 -0.65 25.53 -2.26
CA ASP A 32 -1.26 25.29 -3.55
C ASP A 32 -0.18 25.33 -4.62
N LEU A 33 0.08 24.18 -5.24
CA LEU A 33 0.90 24.08 -6.45
C LEU A 33 0.04 24.45 -7.65
N LYS A 34 0.40 25.53 -8.33
CA LYS A 34 -0.33 26.00 -9.49
C LYS A 34 0.25 25.39 -10.76
N ILE A 35 -0.57 24.59 -11.46
CA ILE A 35 -0.22 23.97 -12.74
C ILE A 35 -0.84 24.81 -13.86
N LEU A 36 0.01 25.38 -14.75
CA LEU A 36 -0.40 26.14 -15.89
C LEU A 36 -0.14 25.32 -17.17
N THR A 37 -1.16 25.16 -17.98
CA THR A 37 -1.06 24.49 -19.29
C THR A 37 -1.71 25.37 -20.36
N SER A 38 -1.56 25.01 -21.63
CA SER A 38 -2.29 25.66 -22.73
C SER A 38 -3.81 25.52 -22.61
N ALA A 39 -4.29 24.50 -21.91
CA ALA A 39 -5.72 24.26 -21.69
C ALA A 39 -6.29 25.04 -20.48
N GLY A 40 -5.44 25.62 -19.63
CA GLY A 40 -5.88 26.39 -18.48
C GLY A 40 -4.98 26.26 -17.26
N THR A 41 -5.54 26.61 -16.09
CA THR A 41 -4.86 26.58 -14.80
C THR A 41 -5.59 25.64 -13.85
N SER A 42 -4.83 24.79 -13.15
CA SER A 42 -5.32 23.95 -12.06
C SER A 42 -4.49 24.20 -10.80
N ASN A 43 -5.11 24.10 -9.64
CA ASN A 43 -4.42 24.13 -8.35
C ASN A 43 -4.40 22.72 -7.77
N PHE A 44 -3.22 22.29 -7.32
CA PHE A 44 -3.02 21.02 -6.65
C PHE A 44 -2.63 21.27 -5.19
N PRO A 45 -3.42 20.79 -4.22
CA PRO A 45 -3.06 20.92 -2.80
C PRO A 45 -1.82 20.09 -2.49
N PHE A 46 -0.80 20.72 -1.95
CA PHE A 46 0.46 20.09 -1.56
C PHE A 46 0.70 20.33 -0.07
N GLU A 47 0.75 19.26 0.70
CA GLU A 47 0.93 19.35 2.14
C GLU A 47 2.37 19.01 2.54
N ILE A 48 3.00 19.93 3.26
CA ILE A 48 4.26 19.69 3.95
C ILE A 48 3.93 19.42 5.41
N PHE A 49 4.25 18.26 5.90
CA PHE A 49 4.00 17.83 7.28
C PHE A 49 5.31 17.56 8.03
N ALA A 50 5.26 17.67 9.35
CA ALA A 50 6.35 17.20 10.20
C ALA A 50 6.28 15.66 10.29
N PRO A 51 7.44 14.97 10.22
CA PRO A 51 7.47 13.55 10.53
C PRO A 51 6.88 13.26 11.90
N GLN A 52 6.23 12.11 12.07
CA GLN A 52 5.70 11.71 13.36
C GLN A 52 6.84 11.60 14.38
N PRO A 53 6.66 12.14 15.60
CA PRO A 53 7.66 12.02 16.65
C PRO A 53 7.81 10.54 17.03
N ARG A 54 9.04 10.08 17.13
CA ARG A 54 9.34 8.76 17.68
C ARG A 54 9.24 8.81 19.19
N LEU A 55 8.24 8.13 19.74
CA LEU A 55 8.01 8.06 21.16
C LEU A 55 8.76 6.85 21.76
N GLY A 56 9.46 7.08 22.88
CA GLY A 56 10.20 6.02 23.60
C GLY A 56 11.63 5.78 23.11
N ASN A 57 12.27 4.76 23.67
CA ASN A 57 13.63 4.32 23.32
C ASN A 57 13.58 3.49 22.04
N TYR A 58 13.58 4.16 20.90
CA TYR A 58 13.58 3.50 19.62
C TYR A 58 14.99 3.09 19.18
N ASN A 59 15.22 1.79 19.06
CA ASN A 59 16.50 1.21 18.62
C ASN A 59 16.41 0.57 17.22
N GLY A 60 15.31 0.77 16.51
CA GLY A 60 15.03 0.09 15.24
C GLY A 60 14.58 -1.36 15.43
N PHE A 61 14.31 -2.03 14.31
CA PHE A 61 14.00 -3.45 14.29
C PHE A 61 15.29 -4.26 14.46
N ARG A 62 15.28 -5.29 15.31
CA ARG A 62 16.46 -6.06 15.69
C ARG A 62 16.29 -7.55 15.41
N PRO A 63 17.39 -8.31 15.29
CA PRO A 63 17.35 -9.75 15.06
C PRO A 63 16.68 -10.56 16.17
N ASP A 64 16.61 -10.02 17.38
CA ASP A 64 15.98 -10.63 18.56
C ASP A 64 14.51 -10.24 18.74
N ASP A 65 13.95 -9.43 17.83
CA ASP A 65 12.53 -9.09 17.88
C ASP A 65 11.64 -10.29 17.54
N VAL A 66 10.57 -10.43 18.31
CA VAL A 66 9.53 -11.43 18.10
C VAL A 66 8.35 -10.77 17.40
N ILE A 67 8.15 -11.11 16.13
CA ILE A 67 7.10 -10.52 15.29
C ILE A 67 5.77 -11.25 15.52
N TYR A 68 4.74 -10.49 15.86
CA TYR A 68 3.35 -10.95 15.79
C TYR A 68 2.72 -10.44 14.49
N PHE A 69 2.41 -11.37 13.57
CA PHE A 69 1.69 -11.01 12.35
C PHE A 69 0.20 -10.89 12.62
N VAL A 70 -0.38 -9.75 12.24
CA VAL A 70 -1.80 -9.48 12.34
C VAL A 70 -2.43 -9.45 10.95
N PHE A 71 -3.29 -10.40 10.67
CA PHE A 71 -4.19 -10.29 9.54
C PHE A 71 -5.35 -9.37 9.96
N THR A 72 -5.25 -8.08 9.62
CA THR A 72 -6.05 -7.00 10.22
C THR A 72 -7.54 -7.29 10.18
N ASP A 73 -8.10 -7.53 8.98
CA ASP A 73 -9.54 -7.80 8.79
C ASP A 73 -10.06 -9.04 9.55
N ARG A 74 -9.17 -9.98 9.90
CA ARG A 74 -9.52 -11.26 10.56
C ARG A 74 -9.21 -11.29 12.04
N PHE A 75 -8.63 -10.25 12.59
CA PHE A 75 -8.10 -10.28 13.96
C PHE A 75 -9.12 -9.87 15.01
N ALA A 76 -9.51 -8.62 15.00
CA ALA A 76 -10.47 -8.08 15.98
C ALA A 76 -11.22 -6.90 15.40
N ASP A 77 -12.54 -6.90 15.55
CA ASP A 77 -13.45 -5.81 15.22
C ASP A 77 -13.55 -4.88 16.42
N GLY A 78 -12.99 -3.69 16.32
CA GLY A 78 -12.96 -2.70 17.39
C GLY A 78 -13.88 -1.52 17.13
N ASP A 79 -14.27 -1.29 15.87
CA ASP A 79 -15.15 -0.21 15.46
C ASP A 79 -16.17 -0.70 14.41
N ALA A 80 -17.30 -1.16 14.87
CA ALA A 80 -18.36 -1.67 13.98
C ALA A 80 -18.89 -0.63 12.97
N SER A 81 -18.59 0.65 13.13
CA SER A 81 -19.03 1.70 12.21
C SER A 81 -18.28 1.69 10.86
N ASN A 82 -17.11 1.06 10.81
CA ASN A 82 -16.29 0.91 9.59
C ASN A 82 -16.45 -0.45 8.90
N ASN A 83 -17.30 -1.34 9.43
CA ASN A 83 -17.49 -2.67 8.84
C ASN A 83 -18.09 -2.64 7.44
N ASP A 84 -19.04 -1.74 7.19
CA ASP A 84 -19.69 -1.58 5.88
C ASP A 84 -19.81 -0.09 5.53
N PRO A 85 -18.66 0.57 5.24
CA PRO A 85 -18.62 2.01 5.05
C PRO A 85 -19.36 2.44 3.76
N PRO A 86 -19.87 3.68 3.70
CA PRO A 86 -20.67 4.14 2.56
C PRO A 86 -19.95 4.10 1.22
N LYS A 87 -18.61 4.30 1.20
CA LYS A 87 -17.78 4.31 -0.01
C LYS A 87 -17.72 2.93 -0.66
N SER A 88 -17.60 1.87 0.14
CA SER A 88 -17.46 0.48 -0.29
C SER A 88 -18.57 -0.43 0.25
N LYS A 89 -19.79 0.11 0.26
CA LYS A 89 -20.98 -0.56 0.83
C LYS A 89 -21.28 -1.91 0.18
N GLY A 90 -21.56 -2.92 1.04
CA GLY A 90 -21.93 -4.28 0.60
C GLY A 90 -20.74 -5.23 0.45
N LEU A 91 -19.52 -4.79 0.81
CA LEU A 91 -18.33 -5.63 0.78
C LEU A 91 -18.09 -6.42 2.08
N TYR A 92 -18.81 -6.08 3.15
CA TYR A 92 -18.77 -6.77 4.44
C TYR A 92 -19.73 -7.95 4.47
N ASP A 93 -19.21 -9.16 4.67
CA ASP A 93 -20.04 -10.36 4.88
C ASP A 93 -19.23 -11.48 5.54
N ARG A 94 -19.39 -11.67 6.84
CA ARG A 94 -18.68 -12.73 7.61
C ARG A 94 -19.00 -14.16 7.17
N LYS A 95 -20.08 -14.37 6.42
CA LYS A 95 -20.41 -15.70 5.88
C LYS A 95 -19.63 -16.04 4.62
N LYS A 96 -19.06 -15.05 3.97
CA LYS A 96 -18.24 -15.22 2.77
C LYS A 96 -16.75 -15.10 3.11
N GLY A 97 -16.00 -16.20 2.93
CA GLY A 97 -14.60 -16.27 3.34
C GLY A 97 -13.66 -15.23 2.71
N ARG A 98 -14.05 -14.63 1.57
CA ARG A 98 -13.26 -13.63 0.84
C ARG A 98 -13.90 -12.25 0.79
N HIS A 99 -14.77 -11.94 1.73
CA HIS A 99 -15.31 -10.61 1.99
C HIS A 99 -14.70 -10.04 3.27
N TYR A 100 -14.86 -8.73 3.49
CA TYR A 100 -14.45 -8.11 4.75
C TYR A 100 -15.22 -8.72 5.93
N HIS A 101 -14.52 -8.91 7.05
CA HIS A 101 -15.07 -9.45 8.29
C HIS A 101 -15.04 -8.45 9.45
N GLY A 102 -14.54 -7.24 9.20
CA GLY A 102 -14.61 -6.12 10.14
C GLY A 102 -13.50 -6.06 11.17
N GLY A 103 -12.42 -6.85 11.03
CA GLY A 103 -11.22 -6.59 11.82
C GLY A 103 -10.56 -5.30 11.37
N ASP A 104 -10.11 -4.47 12.32
CA ASP A 104 -9.69 -3.10 12.06
C ASP A 104 -8.53 -2.62 12.97
N LEU A 105 -8.05 -1.41 12.71
CA LEU A 105 -6.98 -0.79 13.50
C LEU A 105 -7.38 -0.54 14.96
N GLN A 106 -8.66 -0.26 15.24
CA GLN A 106 -9.15 -0.11 16.60
C GLN A 106 -9.08 -1.46 17.35
N GLY A 107 -9.48 -2.54 16.69
CA GLY A 107 -9.38 -3.88 17.26
C GLY A 107 -7.93 -4.29 17.57
N ILE A 108 -6.96 -3.89 16.73
CA ILE A 108 -5.54 -4.11 17.04
C ILE A 108 -5.15 -3.31 18.29
N ILE A 109 -5.54 -2.03 18.36
CA ILE A 109 -5.28 -1.17 19.52
C ILE A 109 -5.80 -1.84 20.82
N ASP A 110 -7.04 -2.31 20.81
CA ASP A 110 -7.68 -2.94 21.97
C ASP A 110 -6.99 -4.24 22.39
N LYS A 111 -6.32 -4.90 21.44
CA LYS A 111 -5.61 -6.17 21.68
C LYS A 111 -4.09 -6.02 21.89
N LEU A 112 -3.54 -4.80 21.95
CA LEU A 112 -2.11 -4.60 22.27
C LEU A 112 -1.69 -5.31 23.58
N PRO A 113 -2.46 -5.26 24.70
CA PRO A 113 -2.09 -5.99 25.91
C PRO A 113 -2.05 -7.51 25.70
N TYR A 114 -2.95 -8.06 24.90
CA TYR A 114 -2.94 -9.48 24.52
C TYR A 114 -1.68 -9.84 23.74
N ILE A 115 -1.38 -9.08 22.67
CA ILE A 115 -0.18 -9.32 21.87
C ILE A 115 1.08 -9.23 22.72
N LYS A 116 1.13 -8.27 23.66
CA LYS A 116 2.24 -8.12 24.61
C LYS A 116 2.39 -9.32 25.53
N SER A 117 1.28 -9.90 25.99
CA SER A 117 1.28 -11.07 26.88
C SER A 117 1.85 -12.33 26.22
N LEU A 118 1.88 -12.38 24.88
CA LEU A 118 2.50 -13.45 24.10
C LEU A 118 4.02 -13.32 23.97
N GLY A 119 4.61 -12.23 24.49
CA GLY A 119 6.05 -11.96 24.39
C GLY A 119 6.49 -11.32 23.08
N ALA A 120 5.55 -10.88 22.23
CA ALA A 120 5.87 -10.16 21.01
C ALA A 120 6.50 -8.79 21.32
N THR A 121 7.46 -8.39 20.48
CA THR A 121 8.13 -7.09 20.55
C THR A 121 7.91 -6.25 19.28
N ALA A 122 7.42 -6.87 18.22
CA ALA A 122 7.12 -6.24 16.95
C ALA A 122 5.74 -6.66 16.43
N ILE A 123 5.04 -5.74 15.78
CA ILE A 123 3.75 -5.99 15.12
C ILE A 123 3.93 -5.76 13.63
N TRP A 124 3.51 -6.73 12.83
CA TRP A 124 3.40 -6.65 11.38
C TRP A 124 1.94 -6.87 10.99
N THR A 125 1.31 -5.86 10.38
CA THR A 125 -0.07 -5.96 9.89
C THR A 125 -0.08 -6.31 8.39
N THR A 126 -1.19 -6.87 7.89
CA THR A 126 -1.45 -6.86 6.44
C THR A 126 -1.40 -5.43 5.89
N PRO A 127 -1.19 -5.24 4.58
CA PRO A 127 -1.16 -3.89 4.00
C PRO A 127 -2.39 -3.08 4.35
N VAL A 128 -2.20 -1.79 4.57
CA VAL A 128 -3.26 -0.85 4.99
C VAL A 128 -3.78 0.01 3.84
N TYR A 129 -3.25 -0.19 2.63
CA TYR A 129 -3.62 0.59 1.45
C TYR A 129 -5.09 0.48 1.11
N ASP A 130 -5.62 1.55 0.54
CA ASP A 130 -6.98 1.58 -0.01
C ASP A 130 -7.12 0.57 -1.16
N ASN A 131 -8.12 -0.27 -1.07
CA ASN A 131 -8.45 -1.32 -2.03
C ASN A 131 -9.73 -0.94 -2.81
N VAL A 132 -10.15 -1.81 -3.73
CA VAL A 132 -11.30 -1.54 -4.59
C VAL A 132 -12.60 -1.42 -3.79
N ASP A 133 -13.39 -0.39 -4.08
CA ASP A 133 -14.66 -0.06 -3.42
C ASP A 133 -15.90 -0.81 -3.96
N VAL A 134 -15.68 -1.74 -4.87
CA VAL A 134 -16.74 -2.55 -5.49
C VAL A 134 -16.39 -4.03 -5.38
N PRO A 135 -17.37 -4.93 -5.51
CA PRO A 135 -17.07 -6.37 -5.54
C PRO A 135 -16.06 -6.67 -6.65
N ASP A 136 -14.94 -7.30 -6.28
CA ASP A 136 -13.95 -7.73 -7.25
C ASP A 136 -14.48 -8.95 -8.02
N THR A 137 -14.69 -8.73 -9.32
CA THR A 137 -15.13 -9.76 -10.28
C THR A 137 -14.00 -10.29 -11.13
N LYS A 138 -12.80 -9.72 -11.03
CA LYS A 138 -11.60 -10.18 -11.74
C LYS A 138 -10.91 -11.31 -10.97
N GLU A 139 -10.90 -11.26 -9.63
CA GLU A 139 -10.44 -12.35 -8.78
C GLU A 139 -11.64 -13.21 -8.35
N THR A 140 -11.86 -14.34 -9.03
CA THR A 140 -13.02 -15.21 -8.78
C THR A 140 -12.59 -16.62 -8.40
N TYR A 141 -13.39 -17.28 -7.59
CA TYR A 141 -13.22 -18.68 -7.19
C TYR A 141 -14.52 -19.43 -7.46
N PRO A 142 -14.70 -19.96 -8.69
CA PRO A 142 -15.92 -20.68 -9.07
C PRO A 142 -16.10 -21.99 -8.27
N PRO A 143 -17.37 -22.43 -8.11
CA PRO A 143 -18.61 -21.72 -8.39
C PRO A 143 -19.13 -20.89 -7.21
N GLU A 144 -18.54 -21.02 -6.00
CA GLU A 144 -19.12 -20.58 -4.74
C GLU A 144 -18.82 -19.11 -4.44
N MET A 145 -17.79 -18.55 -5.05
CA MET A 145 -17.35 -17.16 -4.81
C MET A 145 -17.13 -16.42 -6.13
N PRO A 146 -18.22 -15.92 -6.75
CA PRO A 146 -18.13 -15.16 -8.00
C PRO A 146 -17.51 -13.76 -7.80
N THR A 147 -17.41 -13.31 -6.57
CA THR A 147 -16.80 -12.02 -6.20
C THR A 147 -15.96 -12.17 -4.95
N THR A 148 -14.90 -11.37 -4.88
CA THR A 148 -14.07 -11.20 -3.69
C THR A 148 -14.02 -9.73 -3.27
N THR A 149 -13.23 -9.38 -2.29
CA THR A 149 -12.97 -8.00 -1.88
C THR A 149 -11.49 -7.81 -1.55
N GLY A 150 -11.07 -6.58 -1.35
CA GLY A 150 -9.70 -6.24 -0.97
C GLY A 150 -9.30 -6.56 0.48
N PHE A 151 -10.06 -7.38 1.20
CA PHE A 151 -9.93 -7.65 2.65
C PHE A 151 -8.51 -7.99 3.13
N HIS A 152 -7.65 -8.47 2.26
CA HIS A 152 -6.26 -8.84 2.57
C HIS A 152 -5.26 -7.69 2.39
N GLY A 153 -5.65 -6.57 1.77
CA GLY A 153 -4.82 -5.39 1.58
C GLY A 153 -3.86 -5.42 0.38
N TYR A 154 -3.71 -6.55 -0.32
CA TYR A 154 -2.72 -6.70 -1.39
C TYR A 154 -3.19 -6.23 -2.78
N GLY A 155 -4.40 -5.73 -2.90
CA GLY A 155 -4.97 -5.23 -4.15
C GLY A 155 -5.08 -3.69 -4.20
N ALA A 156 -4.02 -2.98 -3.82
CA ALA A 156 -4.03 -1.52 -3.66
C ALA A 156 -4.49 -0.79 -4.93
N VAL A 157 -5.41 0.15 -4.76
CA VAL A 157 -5.86 1.09 -5.79
C VAL A 157 -5.43 2.52 -5.47
N ASP A 158 -5.12 2.83 -4.21
CA ASP A 158 -4.44 4.06 -3.79
C ASP A 158 -3.35 3.73 -2.76
N PHE A 159 -2.09 3.99 -3.13
CA PHE A 159 -0.92 3.75 -2.28
C PHE A 159 -0.68 4.85 -1.23
N TYR A 160 -1.50 5.90 -1.19
CA TYR A 160 -1.38 7.01 -0.23
C TYR A 160 -2.59 7.15 0.69
N ALA A 161 -3.59 6.28 0.57
CA ALA A 161 -4.77 6.24 1.42
C ALA A 161 -4.81 4.98 2.30
N VAL A 162 -5.56 5.05 3.37
CA VAL A 162 -5.88 3.91 4.26
C VAL A 162 -7.26 3.41 3.89
N ASP A 163 -7.39 2.09 3.72
CA ASP A 163 -8.66 1.41 3.47
C ASP A 163 -9.68 1.74 4.58
N GLU A 164 -10.84 2.22 4.21
CA GLU A 164 -11.87 2.66 5.14
C GLU A 164 -12.47 1.54 6.00
N HIS A 165 -12.39 0.29 5.54
CA HIS A 165 -12.75 -0.88 6.36
C HIS A 165 -11.79 -1.11 7.52
N LEU A 166 -10.55 -0.64 7.41
CA LEU A 166 -9.55 -0.72 8.47
C LEU A 166 -9.58 0.52 9.39
N GLY A 167 -10.16 1.63 8.90
CA GLY A 167 -10.25 2.88 9.63
C GLY A 167 -9.81 4.10 8.82
N SER A 168 -8.95 4.94 9.39
CA SER A 168 -8.49 6.18 8.77
C SER A 168 -7.00 6.39 8.98
N MET A 169 -6.41 7.34 8.24
CA MET A 169 -5.04 7.78 8.48
C MET A 169 -4.81 8.24 9.94
N ALA A 170 -5.79 8.92 10.53
CA ALA A 170 -5.69 9.33 11.94
C ALA A 170 -5.67 8.11 12.87
N LYS A 171 -6.51 7.09 12.58
CA LYS A 171 -6.55 5.85 13.36
C LYS A 171 -5.26 5.03 13.20
N LEU A 172 -4.68 4.99 12.01
CA LEU A 172 -3.40 4.33 11.77
C LEU A 172 -2.26 5.00 12.56
N LYS A 173 -2.20 6.33 12.58
CA LYS A 173 -1.25 7.08 13.42
C LYS A 173 -1.45 6.79 14.91
N GLU A 174 -2.70 6.75 15.37
CA GLU A 174 -3.03 6.41 16.74
C GLU A 174 -2.57 4.99 17.09
N PHE A 175 -2.79 4.02 16.20
CA PHE A 175 -2.33 2.65 16.38
C PHE A 175 -0.82 2.58 16.55
N VAL A 176 -0.04 3.18 15.64
CA VAL A 176 1.42 3.16 15.71
C VAL A 176 1.92 3.83 16.99
N GLN A 177 1.35 4.99 17.37
CA GLN A 177 1.71 5.67 18.61
C GLN A 177 1.43 4.81 19.86
N LYS A 178 0.25 4.18 19.94
CA LYS A 178 -0.10 3.30 21.08
C LYS A 178 0.75 2.03 21.10
N ALA A 179 1.10 1.49 19.95
CA ALA A 179 2.03 0.36 19.85
C ALA A 179 3.41 0.75 20.38
N HIS A 180 3.96 1.92 19.99
CA HIS A 180 5.22 2.44 20.51
C HIS A 180 5.17 2.66 22.03
N MET A 181 4.10 3.26 22.54
CA MET A 181 3.89 3.44 24.00
C MET A 181 3.84 2.12 24.76
N SER A 182 3.38 1.05 24.09
CA SER A 182 3.36 -0.31 24.64
C SER A 182 4.70 -1.05 24.43
N GLY A 183 5.69 -0.41 23.83
CA GLY A 183 7.03 -0.95 23.58
C GLY A 183 7.11 -1.92 22.40
N PHE A 184 6.27 -1.75 21.38
CA PHE A 184 6.35 -2.47 20.12
C PHE A 184 7.07 -1.67 19.05
N VAL A 185 7.76 -2.37 18.17
CA VAL A 185 8.15 -1.92 16.83
C VAL A 185 7.01 -2.24 15.86
N VAL A 186 6.71 -1.36 14.91
CA VAL A 186 5.62 -1.57 13.94
C VAL A 186 6.17 -1.63 12.52
N LEU A 187 5.90 -2.75 11.84
CA LEU A 187 6.31 -3.00 10.46
C LEU A 187 5.15 -2.72 9.50
N GLN A 188 5.43 -1.93 8.47
CA GLN A 188 4.54 -1.76 7.33
C GLN A 188 4.71 -2.94 6.37
N ASP A 189 3.62 -3.61 6.01
CA ASP A 189 3.60 -4.48 4.84
C ASP A 189 3.44 -3.63 3.59
N GLN A 190 4.49 -3.57 2.76
CA GLN A 190 4.52 -2.71 1.59
C GLN A 190 4.38 -3.51 0.31
N VAL A 191 3.36 -3.19 -0.49
CA VAL A 191 3.13 -3.85 -1.78
C VAL A 191 3.92 -3.11 -2.86
N VAL A 192 5.13 -3.57 -3.16
CA VAL A 192 6.00 -2.98 -4.18
C VAL A 192 6.02 -3.77 -5.49
N ASN A 193 5.40 -4.95 -5.51
CA ASN A 193 5.43 -5.87 -6.65
C ASN A 193 4.40 -5.51 -7.71
N HIS A 194 3.18 -5.15 -7.32
CA HIS A 194 2.05 -4.98 -8.23
C HIS A 194 1.03 -3.97 -7.71
N THR A 195 0.10 -3.58 -8.55
CA THR A 195 -1.12 -2.85 -8.16
C THR A 195 -2.32 -3.79 -8.10
N GLY A 196 -3.41 -3.34 -7.49
CA GLY A 196 -4.70 -3.99 -7.64
C GLY A 196 -5.20 -3.94 -9.09
N PRO A 197 -6.13 -4.86 -9.46
CA PRO A 197 -6.64 -4.96 -10.82
C PRO A 197 -7.52 -3.79 -11.26
N TYR A 198 -7.96 -2.97 -10.30
CA TYR A 198 -8.79 -1.79 -10.52
C TYR A 198 -8.02 -0.47 -10.35
N HIS A 199 -6.71 -0.54 -10.13
CA HIS A 199 -5.87 0.65 -10.12
C HIS A 199 -5.94 1.33 -11.49
N VAL A 200 -6.09 2.66 -11.51
CA VAL A 200 -6.20 3.45 -12.75
C VAL A 200 -5.05 3.19 -13.73
N TRP A 201 -3.86 2.94 -13.21
CA TRP A 201 -2.67 2.65 -14.05
C TRP A 201 -2.78 1.35 -14.84
N ALA A 202 -3.64 0.39 -14.44
CA ALA A 202 -3.80 -0.86 -15.19
C ALA A 202 -4.28 -0.60 -16.63
N GLU A 203 -5.12 0.42 -16.82
CA GLU A 203 -5.67 0.81 -18.13
C GLU A 203 -4.97 2.06 -18.71
N ASP A 204 -4.44 2.94 -17.84
CA ASP A 204 -3.79 4.20 -18.21
C ASP A 204 -2.48 4.38 -17.44
N PRO A 205 -1.41 3.64 -17.81
CA PRO A 205 -0.13 3.71 -17.10
C PRO A 205 0.57 5.05 -17.35
N PRO A 206 1.29 5.60 -16.33
CA PRO A 206 2.00 6.87 -16.44
C PRO A 206 3.07 6.89 -17.54
N THR A 207 3.71 5.74 -17.81
CA THR A 207 4.62 5.53 -18.94
C THR A 207 4.34 4.18 -19.60
N PRO A 208 4.68 3.97 -20.88
CA PRO A 208 4.40 2.71 -21.59
C PRO A 208 5.02 1.46 -20.95
N ASN A 209 6.11 1.62 -20.19
CA ASN A 209 6.82 0.55 -19.49
C ASN A 209 6.66 0.64 -17.97
N TRP A 210 5.53 1.17 -17.48
CA TRP A 210 5.21 1.24 -16.05
C TRP A 210 5.07 -0.13 -15.42
N PHE A 211 4.53 -1.06 -16.20
CA PHE A 211 4.38 -2.47 -15.84
C PHE A 211 5.24 -3.39 -16.72
N ASN A 212 5.53 -4.57 -16.25
CA ASN A 212 6.09 -5.67 -17.03
C ASN A 212 4.98 -6.31 -17.88
N GLY A 213 4.71 -5.73 -19.05
CA GLY A 213 3.58 -6.10 -19.91
C GLY A 213 2.36 -5.21 -19.75
N THR A 214 1.22 -5.69 -20.21
CA THR A 214 -0.07 -5.01 -20.17
C THR A 214 -1.18 -5.96 -19.72
N VAL A 215 -2.37 -5.45 -19.41
CA VAL A 215 -3.55 -6.28 -19.12
C VAL A 215 -3.82 -7.31 -20.21
N LYS A 216 -3.54 -6.99 -21.46
CA LYS A 216 -3.80 -7.87 -22.62
C LYS A 216 -2.63 -8.77 -22.99
N ASP A 217 -1.41 -8.38 -22.68
CA ASP A 217 -0.19 -9.09 -23.07
C ASP A 217 0.85 -8.98 -21.95
N HIS A 218 0.95 -10.05 -21.16
CA HIS A 218 1.89 -10.18 -20.06
C HIS A 218 2.32 -11.63 -19.87
N VAL A 219 3.35 -11.84 -19.09
CA VAL A 219 3.85 -13.17 -18.72
C VAL A 219 3.39 -13.50 -17.31
N SER A 220 2.69 -14.63 -17.15
CA SER A 220 2.31 -15.12 -15.82
C SER A 220 3.54 -15.53 -15.00
N ASN A 221 3.55 -15.23 -13.72
CA ASN A 221 4.57 -15.64 -12.77
C ASN A 221 4.61 -17.18 -12.64
N ASN A 222 5.74 -17.71 -12.26
CA ASN A 222 5.96 -19.13 -12.05
C ASN A 222 6.34 -19.49 -10.60
N TRP A 223 6.05 -18.61 -9.66
CA TRP A 223 6.45 -18.75 -8.26
C TRP A 223 5.97 -20.03 -7.58
N GLN A 224 4.85 -20.61 -8.01
CA GLN A 224 4.33 -21.87 -7.50
C GLN A 224 5.04 -23.10 -8.07
N LYS A 225 5.92 -22.93 -9.05
CA LYS A 225 6.61 -24.08 -9.68
C LYS A 225 7.92 -24.36 -8.97
N TRP A 226 8.19 -25.62 -8.68
CA TRP A 226 9.43 -26.06 -8.06
C TRP A 226 10.70 -25.61 -8.84
N THR A 227 10.58 -25.41 -10.15
CA THR A 227 11.65 -24.92 -11.02
C THR A 227 12.16 -23.53 -10.63
N THR A 228 11.34 -22.70 -9.99
CA THR A 228 11.71 -21.38 -9.50
C THR A 228 12.84 -21.45 -8.47
N MET A 229 12.82 -22.46 -7.60
CA MET A 229 13.80 -22.66 -6.55
C MET A 229 15.05 -23.45 -7.02
N ASN A 230 15.08 -23.89 -8.28
CA ASN A 230 16.20 -24.65 -8.80
C ASN A 230 17.37 -23.71 -9.15
N PRO A 231 18.57 -23.86 -8.52
CA PRO A 231 19.74 -23.04 -8.81
C PRO A 231 20.26 -23.20 -10.25
N ARG A 232 19.81 -24.23 -10.97
CA ARG A 232 20.12 -24.47 -12.38
C ARG A 232 18.99 -24.01 -13.32
N ALA A 233 17.98 -23.31 -12.82
CA ALA A 233 16.93 -22.75 -13.64
C ALA A 233 17.52 -21.81 -14.69
N THR A 234 16.94 -21.82 -15.89
CA THR A 234 17.37 -20.89 -16.95
C THR A 234 17.10 -19.45 -16.54
N TYR A 235 17.83 -18.51 -17.11
CA TYR A 235 17.61 -17.09 -16.89
C TYR A 235 16.15 -16.68 -17.14
N GLN A 236 15.54 -17.18 -18.21
CA GLN A 236 14.12 -16.93 -18.50
C GLN A 236 13.18 -17.43 -17.40
N THR A 237 13.46 -18.62 -16.83
CA THR A 237 12.66 -19.17 -15.72
C THR A 237 12.77 -18.27 -14.49
N GLN A 238 13.99 -17.79 -14.18
CA GLN A 238 14.20 -16.86 -13.06
C GLN A 238 13.53 -15.50 -13.31
N ARG A 239 13.64 -14.96 -14.52
CA ARG A 239 12.99 -13.68 -14.88
C ARG A 239 11.46 -13.77 -14.79
N ARG A 240 10.84 -14.87 -15.17
CA ARG A 240 9.40 -15.06 -14.99
C ARG A 240 8.94 -15.00 -13.53
N ASN A 241 9.81 -15.36 -12.60
CA ASN A 241 9.50 -15.24 -11.18
C ASN A 241 9.58 -13.77 -10.68
N ILE A 242 10.38 -12.93 -11.36
CA ILE A 242 10.62 -11.53 -10.98
C ILE A 242 9.67 -10.60 -11.74
N ASP A 243 9.58 -10.77 -13.08
CA ASP A 243 8.87 -9.86 -13.96
C ASP A 243 7.48 -10.38 -14.37
N GLY A 244 7.12 -11.60 -13.98
CA GLY A 244 5.81 -12.18 -14.30
C GLY A 244 4.74 -11.69 -13.34
N TRP A 245 3.55 -11.44 -13.85
CA TRP A 245 2.40 -11.06 -13.02
C TRP A 245 2.08 -12.16 -12.01
N PHE A 246 1.99 -11.78 -10.73
CA PHE A 246 1.79 -12.73 -9.62
C PHE A 246 0.57 -13.62 -9.84
N ILE A 247 -0.54 -13.04 -10.23
CA ILE A 247 -1.68 -13.65 -10.90
C ILE A 247 -2.06 -12.77 -12.08
N ASP A 248 -2.73 -13.32 -13.10
CA ASP A 248 -2.97 -12.67 -14.40
C ASP A 248 -3.81 -11.38 -14.33
N ILE A 249 -4.30 -11.00 -13.16
CA ILE A 249 -5.08 -9.79 -12.92
C ILE A 249 -4.34 -8.71 -12.13
N LEU A 250 -3.14 -9.00 -11.58
CA LEU A 250 -2.36 -8.06 -10.78
C LEU A 250 -1.19 -7.51 -11.61
N PRO A 251 -1.31 -6.26 -12.14
CA PRO A 251 -0.27 -5.64 -12.95
C PRO A 251 1.07 -5.54 -12.22
N ASP A 252 2.09 -6.21 -12.71
CA ASP A 252 3.43 -6.26 -12.12
C ASP A 252 4.20 -4.97 -12.42
N LEU A 253 4.61 -4.25 -11.38
CA LEU A 253 5.33 -2.99 -11.48
C LEU A 253 6.76 -3.21 -12.00
N ASN A 254 7.11 -2.54 -13.09
CA ASN A 254 8.45 -2.62 -13.67
C ASN A 254 9.44 -1.79 -12.86
N GLN A 255 10.08 -2.40 -11.88
CA GLN A 255 11.08 -1.76 -11.03
C GLN A 255 12.39 -1.39 -11.75
N ASN A 256 12.56 -1.76 -13.01
CA ASN A 256 13.65 -1.25 -13.86
C ASN A 256 13.28 0.11 -14.51
N ASN A 257 12.03 0.57 -14.39
CA ASN A 257 11.63 1.91 -14.80
C ASN A 257 12.00 2.91 -13.68
N PRO A 258 12.85 3.93 -13.97
CA PRO A 258 13.30 4.87 -12.93
C PRO A 258 12.17 5.64 -12.24
N GLU A 259 11.06 5.90 -12.94
CA GLU A 259 9.94 6.62 -12.34
C GLU A 259 9.12 5.71 -11.41
N VAL A 260 9.01 4.42 -11.71
CA VAL A 260 8.43 3.41 -10.80
C VAL A 260 9.29 3.27 -9.55
N GLU A 261 10.62 3.11 -9.73
CA GLU A 261 11.56 3.04 -8.60
C GLU A 261 11.44 4.27 -7.69
N LYS A 262 11.49 5.46 -8.29
CA LYS A 262 11.34 6.74 -7.58
C LYS A 262 10.01 6.82 -6.83
N TYR A 263 8.91 6.43 -7.47
CA TYR A 263 7.59 6.41 -6.84
C TYR A 263 7.53 5.50 -5.62
N LEU A 264 8.04 4.27 -5.73
CA LEU A 264 8.04 3.30 -4.64
C LEU A 264 8.91 3.75 -3.47
N ILE A 265 10.09 4.32 -3.73
CA ILE A 265 10.98 4.88 -2.70
C ILE A 265 10.29 6.06 -1.99
N GLN A 266 9.70 6.99 -2.74
CA GLN A 266 8.99 8.14 -2.17
C GLN A 266 7.78 7.71 -1.34
N ASN A 267 7.01 6.73 -1.82
CA ASN A 267 5.89 6.17 -1.07
C ASN A 267 6.36 5.57 0.26
N SER A 268 7.42 4.77 0.24
CA SER A 268 8.01 4.18 1.45
C SER A 268 8.42 5.24 2.48
N LEU A 269 9.17 6.25 2.04
CA LEU A 269 9.62 7.34 2.90
C LEU A 269 8.44 8.18 3.44
N TRP A 270 7.43 8.38 2.61
CA TRP A 270 6.23 9.12 3.00
C TRP A 270 5.48 8.39 4.13
N TRP A 271 5.24 7.08 4.00
CA TRP A 271 4.57 6.29 5.04
C TRP A 271 5.37 6.28 6.34
N MET A 272 6.70 6.09 6.28
CA MET A 272 7.56 6.12 7.46
C MET A 272 7.50 7.49 8.15
N ALA A 273 7.52 8.58 7.39
CA ALA A 273 7.46 9.93 7.94
C ALA A 273 6.06 10.30 8.44
N GLN A 274 5.01 9.95 7.68
CA GLN A 274 3.63 10.35 7.96
C GLN A 274 3.02 9.57 9.12
N VAL A 275 3.34 8.30 9.25
CA VAL A 275 2.73 7.38 10.23
C VAL A 275 3.70 7.03 11.36
N GLY A 276 4.99 6.97 11.07
CA GLY A 276 6.02 6.61 12.05
C GLY A 276 6.31 5.11 12.10
N PHE A 277 6.09 4.37 11.01
CA PHE A 277 6.52 2.99 10.91
C PHE A 277 8.03 2.85 11.15
N ASP A 278 8.44 1.74 11.72
CA ASP A 278 9.82 1.49 12.16
C ASP A 278 10.60 0.64 11.16
N ALA A 279 9.90 -0.17 10.41
CA ALA A 279 10.47 -1.04 9.39
C ALA A 279 9.46 -1.30 8.27
N ILE A 280 9.95 -1.88 7.19
CA ILE A 280 9.19 -2.27 6.00
C ILE A 280 9.39 -3.78 5.79
N ARG A 281 8.33 -4.45 5.46
CA ARG A 281 8.35 -5.83 4.99
C ARG A 281 8.04 -5.87 3.50
#